data_ad105001b573565b4a1c0f5c4862ffa6
#
_entry.id   ad105001b573565b4a1c0f5c4862ffa6
#
_cell.length_a   1.000
_cell.length_b   1.000
_cell.length_c   1.000
_cell.angle_alpha   90.00
_cell.angle_beta   90.00
_cell.angle_gamma   90.00
#
_symmetry.space_group_name_H-M   'P 1'
#
loop_
_entity.id
_entity.type
_entity.pdbx_description
1 polymer ?
#
loop_
_entity_poly.entity_id
_entity_poly.type
_entity_poly.pdbx_seq_one_letter_code
_entity_poly.pdbx_strand_id
1 'polypeptide(L)'
;MQYLRIAEPANGRLEIDFDRLAGPDRAHLAAAQRDLRDAASTERMFDRDVLTLSLPPAVEVTARDLVRVNESRARLTLTFSADHSLQQLAHDETILTAANEPVEDAVRSVRRQLGLPPPSTS
;
A
#
# COMPACT_ATOMS: atom_id res chain seq x y z
N MET A 1 -3.26 -20.23 1.18
CA MET A 1 -2.55 -19.76 -0.02
C MET A 1 -1.47 -18.76 0.36
N GLN A 2 -0.29 -18.88 -0.25
CA GLN A 2 0.87 -18.07 0.12
C GLN A 2 0.66 -16.55 -0.09
N TYR A 3 0.02 -16.17 -1.20
CA TYR A 3 -0.25 -14.75 -1.45
C TYR A 3 -1.10 -14.12 -0.34
N LEU A 4 -2.16 -14.79 0.09
CA LEU A 4 -3.03 -14.26 1.15
C LEU A 4 -2.32 -14.17 2.50
N ARG A 5 -1.38 -15.09 2.79
CA ARG A 5 -0.58 -15.04 4.02
C ARG A 5 0.29 -13.78 4.09
N ILE A 6 0.66 -13.24 2.93
CA ILE A 6 1.40 -11.98 2.83
C ILE A 6 0.45 -10.79 2.81
N ALA A 7 -0.60 -10.85 1.98
CA ALA A 7 -1.48 -9.72 1.71
C ALA A 7 -2.39 -9.36 2.89
N GLU A 8 -2.97 -10.35 3.58
CA GLU A 8 -3.93 -10.08 4.65
C GLU A 8 -3.32 -9.33 5.83
N PRO A 9 -2.15 -9.75 6.38
CA PRO A 9 -1.51 -8.99 7.45
C PRO A 9 -1.06 -7.59 7.01
N ALA A 10 -0.56 -7.45 5.78
CA ALA A 10 -0.15 -6.15 5.24
C ALA A 10 -1.34 -5.21 5.11
N ASN A 11 -2.46 -5.69 4.56
CA ASN A 11 -3.68 -4.91 4.45
C ASN A 11 -4.22 -4.48 5.81
N GLY A 12 -4.16 -5.36 6.81
CA GLY A 12 -4.56 -5.03 8.17
C GLY A 12 -3.73 -3.91 8.78
N ARG A 13 -2.41 -3.95 8.61
CA ARG A 13 -1.52 -2.90 9.10
C ARG A 13 -1.74 -1.58 8.39
N LEU A 14 -1.91 -1.60 7.06
CA LEU A 14 -2.20 -0.39 6.28
C LEU A 14 -3.52 0.24 6.70
N GLU A 15 -4.55 -0.57 6.91
CA GLU A 15 -5.85 -0.09 7.36
C GLU A 15 -5.74 0.64 8.70
N ILE A 16 -4.99 0.07 9.66
CA ILE A 16 -4.75 0.70 10.95
C ILE A 16 -4.05 2.05 10.79
N ASP A 17 -2.98 2.09 9.99
CA ASP A 17 -2.21 3.33 9.80
C ASP A 17 -3.05 4.43 9.14
N PHE A 18 -3.81 4.10 8.11
CA PHE A 18 -4.64 5.08 7.42
C PHE A 18 -5.87 5.49 8.22
N ASP A 19 -6.44 4.59 9.04
CA ASP A 19 -7.51 4.95 9.97
C ASP A 19 -7.02 5.94 11.03
N ARG A 20 -5.81 5.75 11.56
CA ARG A 20 -5.20 6.70 12.50
C ARG A 20 -4.94 8.04 11.83
N LEU A 21 -4.41 8.02 10.61
CA LEU A 21 -4.12 9.23 9.83
C LEU A 21 -5.39 10.05 9.58
N ALA A 22 -6.49 9.39 9.24
CA ALA A 22 -7.77 10.02 8.98
C ALA A 22 -8.53 10.43 10.24
N GLY A 23 -8.20 9.82 11.39
CA GLY A 23 -8.90 9.99 12.66
C GLY A 23 -8.06 10.70 13.72
N PRO A 24 -7.57 9.94 14.76
CA PRO A 24 -6.92 10.57 15.91
C PRO A 24 -5.66 11.37 15.57
N ASP A 25 -4.93 10.98 14.54
CA ASP A 25 -3.65 11.60 14.19
C ASP A 25 -3.78 12.73 13.16
N ARG A 26 -4.98 12.97 12.67
CA ARG A 26 -5.26 13.96 11.62
C ARG A 26 -4.76 15.36 11.94
N ALA A 27 -4.84 15.78 13.20
CA ALA A 27 -4.47 17.11 13.64
C ALA A 27 -3.06 17.16 14.27
N HIS A 28 -2.29 16.07 14.20
CA HIS A 28 -0.99 15.92 14.85
C HIS A 28 0.07 15.54 13.83
N LEU A 29 0.86 16.51 13.40
CA LEU A 29 1.82 16.33 12.30
C LEU A 29 2.81 15.17 12.57
N ALA A 30 3.41 15.11 13.76
CA ALA A 30 4.39 14.08 14.08
C ALA A 30 3.77 12.67 14.03
N ALA A 31 2.54 12.52 14.53
CA ALA A 31 1.82 11.26 14.48
C ALA A 31 1.44 10.88 13.05
N ALA A 32 0.97 11.84 12.25
CA ALA A 32 0.65 11.63 10.85
C ALA A 32 1.89 11.21 10.05
N GLN A 33 3.03 11.86 10.27
CA GLN A 33 4.29 11.48 9.64
C GLN A 33 4.69 10.06 9.98
N ARG A 34 4.54 9.67 11.25
CA ARG A 34 4.84 8.30 11.69
C ARG A 34 3.92 7.29 11.02
N ASP A 35 2.62 7.56 10.93
CA ASP A 35 1.66 6.67 10.28
C ASP A 35 2.03 6.44 8.81
N LEU A 36 2.46 7.49 8.12
CA LEU A 36 2.91 7.37 6.72
C LEU A 36 4.21 6.58 6.59
N ARG A 37 5.17 6.77 7.49
CA ARG A 37 6.41 5.97 7.49
C ARG A 37 6.12 4.50 7.73
N ASP A 38 5.22 4.20 8.67
CA ASP A 38 4.84 2.82 8.97
C ASP A 38 4.12 2.20 7.78
N ALA A 39 3.23 2.93 7.13
CA ALA A 39 2.54 2.47 5.92
C ALA A 39 3.54 2.17 4.79
N ALA A 40 4.49 3.06 4.53
CA ALA A 40 5.51 2.85 3.51
C ALA A 40 6.37 1.62 3.81
N SER A 41 6.73 1.40 5.07
CA SER A 41 7.49 0.22 5.50
C SER A 41 6.70 -1.07 5.26
N THR A 42 5.41 -1.07 5.59
CA THR A 42 4.52 -2.22 5.34
C THR A 42 4.42 -2.54 3.86
N GLU A 43 4.25 -1.51 3.02
CA GLU A 43 4.17 -1.68 1.57
C GLU A 43 5.46 -2.27 0.99
N ARG A 44 6.61 -1.82 1.45
CA ARG A 44 7.90 -2.34 1.00
C ARG A 44 8.14 -3.78 1.43
N MET A 45 7.75 -4.13 2.65
CA MET A 45 7.81 -5.51 3.11
C MET A 45 6.91 -6.42 2.28
N PHE A 46 5.70 -5.97 1.98
CA PHE A 46 4.79 -6.70 1.11
C PHE A 46 5.43 -6.96 -0.26
N ASP A 47 6.02 -5.94 -0.88
CA ASP A 47 6.66 -6.07 -2.18
C ASP A 47 7.79 -7.09 -2.15
N ARG A 48 8.64 -7.02 -1.13
CA ARG A 48 9.73 -7.96 -0.95
C ARG A 48 9.23 -9.38 -0.81
N ASP A 49 8.19 -9.57 0.01
CA ASP A 49 7.64 -10.89 0.27
C ASP A 49 6.95 -11.47 -0.97
N VAL A 50 6.25 -10.65 -1.76
CA VAL A 50 5.65 -11.09 -3.02
C VAL A 50 6.70 -11.61 -3.99
N LEU A 51 7.85 -10.96 -4.06
CA LEU A 51 8.94 -11.38 -4.94
C LEU A 51 9.57 -12.72 -4.54
N THR A 52 9.32 -13.20 -3.32
CA THR A 52 9.81 -14.52 -2.88
C THR A 52 8.85 -15.66 -3.23
N LEU A 53 7.64 -15.36 -3.70
CA LEU A 53 6.64 -16.38 -3.99
C LEU A 53 6.97 -17.15 -5.26
N SER A 54 6.71 -18.47 -5.24
CA SER A 54 6.72 -19.30 -6.42
C SER A 54 5.34 -19.23 -7.08
N LEU A 55 5.25 -18.53 -8.21
CA LEU A 55 4.00 -18.29 -8.93
C LEU A 55 4.10 -18.87 -10.34
N PRO A 56 2.97 -19.27 -10.96
CA PRO A 56 2.95 -19.59 -12.39
C PRO A 56 3.48 -18.41 -13.21
N PRO A 57 4.13 -18.65 -14.37
CA PRO A 57 4.76 -17.57 -15.14
C PRO A 57 3.85 -16.40 -15.47
N ALA A 58 2.60 -16.66 -15.83
CA ALA A 58 1.65 -15.59 -16.15
C ALA A 58 1.30 -14.74 -14.93
N VAL A 59 1.15 -15.37 -13.76
CA VAL A 59 0.89 -14.67 -12.50
C VAL A 59 2.12 -13.91 -12.04
N GLU A 60 3.31 -14.46 -12.25
CA GLU A 60 4.57 -13.80 -11.88
C GLU A 60 4.74 -12.47 -12.58
N VAL A 61 4.42 -12.37 -13.87
CA VAL A 61 4.48 -11.10 -14.62
C VAL A 61 3.55 -10.06 -13.99
N THR A 62 2.32 -10.44 -13.68
CA THR A 62 1.34 -9.55 -13.05
C THR A 62 1.74 -9.16 -11.63
N ALA A 63 2.31 -10.09 -10.87
CA ALA A 63 2.81 -9.82 -9.51
C ALA A 63 3.98 -8.83 -9.53
N ARG A 64 4.89 -8.93 -10.49
CA ARG A 64 5.98 -7.95 -10.66
C ARG A 64 5.45 -6.58 -11.01
N ASP A 65 4.40 -6.50 -11.83
CA ASP A 65 3.74 -5.23 -12.12
C ASP A 65 3.11 -4.62 -10.87
N LEU A 66 2.46 -5.43 -10.04
CA LEU A 66 1.95 -5.00 -8.74
C LEU A 66 3.06 -4.44 -7.87
N VAL A 67 4.18 -5.15 -7.75
CA VAL A 67 5.33 -4.68 -6.97
C VAL A 67 5.84 -3.34 -7.50
N ARG A 68 5.94 -3.17 -8.80
CA ARG A 68 6.40 -1.91 -9.42
C ARG A 68 5.50 -0.74 -9.06
N VAL A 69 4.19 -0.87 -9.21
CA VAL A 69 3.25 0.23 -8.91
C VAL A 69 3.13 0.48 -7.42
N ASN A 70 3.23 -0.58 -6.60
CA ASN A 70 3.19 -0.44 -5.16
C ASN A 70 4.46 0.23 -4.61
N GLU A 71 5.64 -0.07 -5.19
CA GLU A 71 6.88 0.63 -4.85
C GLU A 71 6.81 2.12 -5.18
N SER A 72 6.20 2.48 -6.29
CA SER A 72 5.97 3.89 -6.62
C SER A 72 5.11 4.58 -5.58
N ARG A 73 4.04 3.93 -5.14
CA ARG A 73 3.18 4.45 -4.07
C ARG A 73 3.93 4.55 -2.74
N ALA A 74 4.71 3.53 -2.40
CA ALA A 74 5.51 3.54 -1.16
C ALA A 74 6.51 4.69 -1.12
N ARG A 75 7.15 5.01 -2.26
CA ARG A 75 8.05 6.16 -2.36
C ARG A 75 7.33 7.49 -2.12
N LEU A 76 6.14 7.65 -2.71
CA LEU A 76 5.33 8.84 -2.47
C LEU A 76 4.93 8.95 -1.00
N THR A 77 4.47 7.85 -0.41
CA THR A 77 4.10 7.80 1.00
C THR A 77 5.27 8.23 1.88
N LEU A 78 6.46 7.69 1.62
CA LEU A 78 7.66 8.04 2.36
C LEU A 78 8.05 9.51 2.16
N THR A 79 7.97 10.01 0.93
CA THR A 79 8.26 11.41 0.63
C THR A 79 7.31 12.33 1.40
N PHE A 80 6.02 12.04 1.40
CA PHE A 80 5.02 12.87 2.08
C PHE A 80 5.11 12.75 3.60
N SER A 81 5.68 11.67 4.13
CA SER A 81 5.94 11.55 5.57
C SER A 81 6.92 12.60 6.09
N ALA A 82 7.64 13.27 5.20
CA ALA A 82 8.56 14.36 5.54
C ALA A 82 7.93 15.76 5.35
N ASP A 83 6.66 15.86 5.05
CA ASP A 83 5.97 17.14 4.89
C ASP A 83 6.06 17.98 6.17
N HIS A 84 6.25 19.29 6.02
CA HIS A 84 6.54 20.18 7.13
C HIS A 84 5.30 20.75 7.82
N SER A 85 4.12 20.55 7.25
CA SER A 85 2.87 21.09 7.81
C SER A 85 1.70 20.16 7.49
N LEU A 86 0.65 20.28 8.29
CA LEU A 86 -0.62 19.57 8.03
C LEU A 86 -1.26 20.04 6.74
N GLN A 87 -1.10 21.30 6.38
CA GLN A 87 -1.65 21.85 5.14
C GLN A 87 -0.96 21.22 3.92
N GLN A 88 0.36 21.13 3.93
CA GLN A 88 1.14 20.47 2.88
C GLN A 88 0.75 18.99 2.77
N LEU A 89 0.65 18.32 3.91
CA LEU A 89 0.28 16.92 3.97
C LEU A 89 -1.12 16.68 3.39
N ALA A 90 -2.09 17.52 3.74
CA ALA A 90 -3.45 17.41 3.21
C ALA A 90 -3.49 17.58 1.69
N HIS A 91 -2.66 18.47 1.15
CA HIS A 91 -2.52 18.64 -0.31
C HIS A 91 -1.92 17.38 -0.94
N ASP A 92 -0.87 16.83 -0.34
CA ASP A 92 -0.16 15.66 -0.88
C ASP A 92 -0.97 14.37 -0.75
N GLU A 93 -1.89 14.29 0.22
CA GLU A 93 -2.81 13.15 0.35
C GLU A 93 -3.69 12.98 -0.89
N THR A 94 -4.02 14.04 -1.60
CA THR A 94 -4.78 13.93 -2.85
C THR A 94 -3.98 13.22 -3.92
N ILE A 95 -2.67 13.47 -3.98
CA ILE A 95 -1.75 12.80 -4.91
C ILE A 95 -1.60 11.32 -4.52
N LEU A 96 -1.47 11.05 -3.22
CA LEU A 96 -1.35 9.69 -2.71
C LEU A 96 -2.62 8.87 -2.98
N THR A 97 -3.78 9.48 -2.80
CA THR A 97 -5.07 8.83 -3.11
C THR A 97 -5.15 8.45 -4.58
N ALA A 98 -4.72 9.33 -5.49
CA ALA A 98 -4.68 9.03 -6.91
C ALA A 98 -3.72 7.87 -7.24
N ALA A 99 -2.62 7.74 -6.49
CA ALA A 99 -1.66 6.65 -6.66
C ALA A 99 -2.18 5.29 -6.22
N ASN A 100 -3.30 5.22 -5.50
CA ASN A 100 -3.93 3.95 -5.12
C ASN A 100 -4.54 3.21 -6.32
N GLU A 101 -5.02 3.93 -7.33
CA GLU A 101 -5.76 3.33 -8.45
C GLU A 101 -4.93 2.27 -9.21
N PRO A 102 -3.70 2.55 -9.68
CA PRO A 102 -2.91 1.51 -10.35
C PRO A 102 -2.57 0.33 -9.43
N VAL A 103 -2.40 0.56 -8.14
CA VAL A 103 -2.16 -0.53 -7.18
C VAL A 103 -3.40 -1.40 -7.03
N GLU A 104 -4.57 -0.81 -6.86
CA GLU A 104 -5.83 -1.54 -6.75
C GLU A 104 -6.13 -2.37 -8.00
N ASP A 105 -5.87 -1.81 -9.19
CA ASP A 105 -6.03 -2.51 -10.46
C ASP A 105 -5.10 -3.72 -10.55
N ALA A 106 -3.84 -3.56 -10.15
CA ALA A 106 -2.87 -4.65 -10.14
C ALA A 106 -3.23 -5.73 -9.12
N VAL A 107 -3.70 -5.35 -7.94
CA VAL A 107 -4.17 -6.30 -6.92
C VAL A 107 -5.34 -7.13 -7.45
N ARG A 108 -6.32 -6.48 -8.08
CA ARG A 108 -7.46 -7.19 -8.67
C ARG A 108 -7.02 -8.18 -9.73
N SER A 109 -6.04 -7.81 -10.55
CA SER A 109 -5.50 -8.68 -11.60
C SER A 109 -4.79 -9.91 -11.02
N VAL A 110 -3.95 -9.73 -10.01
CA VAL A 110 -3.27 -10.85 -9.34
C VAL A 110 -4.30 -11.79 -8.71
N ARG A 111 -5.26 -11.24 -7.97
CA ARG A 111 -6.27 -12.06 -7.29
C ARG A 111 -7.10 -12.84 -8.29
N ARG A 112 -7.52 -12.22 -9.38
CA ARG A 112 -8.27 -12.89 -10.44
C ARG A 112 -7.48 -14.05 -11.05
N GLN A 113 -6.21 -13.85 -11.35
CA GLN A 113 -5.36 -14.90 -11.92
C GLN A 113 -5.10 -16.04 -10.94
N LEU A 114 -5.15 -15.78 -9.64
CA LEU A 114 -5.03 -16.80 -8.60
C LEU A 114 -6.36 -17.45 -8.23
N GLY A 115 -7.46 -17.05 -8.87
CA GLY A 115 -8.79 -17.57 -8.55
C GLY A 115 -9.35 -17.06 -7.23
N LEU A 116 -8.86 -15.94 -6.74
CA LEU A 116 -9.29 -15.33 -5.48
C LEU A 116 -10.35 -14.27 -5.72
N PRO A 117 -11.29 -14.07 -4.77
CA PRO A 117 -12.25 -12.98 -4.87
C PRO A 117 -11.54 -11.62 -4.77
N PRO A 118 -12.19 -10.53 -5.23
CA PRO A 118 -11.66 -9.18 -5.03
C PRO A 118 -11.42 -8.92 -3.54
N PRO A 119 -10.47 -8.01 -3.19
CA PRO A 119 -10.26 -7.66 -1.80
C PRO A 119 -11.52 -7.05 -1.18
N SER A 120 -11.80 -7.38 0.08
CA SER A 120 -12.98 -6.89 0.79
C SER A 120 -12.83 -5.44 1.26
N THR A 121 -11.60 -4.94 1.31
CA THR A 121 -11.29 -3.56 1.65
C THR A 121 -10.96 -2.78 0.40
N SER A 122 -11.67 -1.72 0.22
CA SER A 122 -11.43 -0.79 -0.89
C SER A 122 -10.29 0.16 -0.55
#